data_d2bd9c6fd94e729764ca499bce3d3462
#
_entry.id   d2bd9c6fd94e729764ca499bce3d3462
#
_cell.length_a   1.000
_cell.length_b   1.000
_cell.length_c   1.000
_cell.angle_alpha   90.00
_cell.angle_beta   90.00
_cell.angle_gamma   90.00
#
_symmetry.space_group_name_H-M   'P 1'
#
loop_
_entity.id
_entity.type
_entity.pdbx_description
1 polymer ?
#
loop_
_entity_poly.entity_id
_entity_poly.type
_entity_poly.pdbx_seq_one_letter_code
_entity_poly.pdbx_strand_id
1 'polypeptide(L)' 'MSKTNDAGLSKAAEAVGSFAALARALGVTKGAVHQWTRVPAERVLAVEAATGVPRQQLRPDLYPVE' A
#
# COMPACT_ATOMS: atom_id res chain seq x y z
N MET A 1 -8.63 -20.77 1.87
CA MET A 1 -7.92 -19.92 0.93
C MET A 1 -7.24 -18.78 1.64
N SER A 2 -6.04 -18.51 1.26
CA SER A 2 -5.35 -17.38 1.86
C SER A 2 -5.90 -16.07 1.30
N LYS A 3 -5.81 -15.03 2.13
CA LYS A 3 -6.21 -13.71 1.73
C LYS A 3 -5.30 -13.21 0.61
N THR A 4 -5.89 -12.65 -0.42
CA THR A 4 -5.14 -12.10 -1.52
C THR A 4 -5.08 -10.59 -1.38
N ASN A 5 -3.87 -10.05 -1.35
CA ASN A 5 -3.69 -8.61 -1.30
C ASN A 5 -3.91 -8.04 -2.70
N ASP A 6 -4.42 -6.85 -2.73
CA ASP A 6 -4.60 -6.09 -3.95
C ASP A 6 -3.23 -5.78 -4.57
N ALA A 7 -3.20 -5.62 -5.89
CA ALA A 7 -1.94 -5.42 -6.61
C ALA A 7 -1.22 -4.14 -6.17
N GLY A 8 -1.95 -3.09 -5.87
CA GLY A 8 -1.35 -1.84 -5.40
C GLY A 8 -0.65 -2.01 -4.07
N LEU A 9 -1.30 -2.72 -3.13
CA LEU A 9 -0.69 -2.98 -1.84
C LEU A 9 0.55 -3.86 -1.98
N SER A 10 0.49 -4.87 -2.85
CA SER A 10 1.65 -5.72 -3.10
C SER A 10 2.82 -4.93 -3.68
N LYS A 11 2.53 -4.03 -4.62
CA LYS A 11 3.58 -3.18 -5.20
C LYS A 11 4.21 -2.27 -4.16
N ALA A 12 3.41 -1.73 -3.26
CA ALA A 12 3.92 -0.87 -2.20
C ALA A 12 4.86 -1.65 -1.28
N ALA A 13 4.46 -2.86 -0.89
CA ALA A 13 5.30 -3.68 -0.01
C ALA A 13 6.60 -4.08 -0.71
N GLU A 14 6.51 -4.43 -2.01
CA GLU A 14 7.70 -4.81 -2.78
C GLU A 14 8.67 -3.63 -2.91
N ALA A 15 8.15 -2.44 -3.08
CA ALA A 15 8.99 -1.26 -3.28
C ALA A 15 9.87 -0.98 -2.07
N VAL A 16 9.39 -1.29 -0.87
CA VAL A 16 10.16 -1.06 0.37
C VAL A 16 10.73 -2.34 0.95
N GLY A 17 10.40 -3.50 0.38
CA GLY A 17 10.99 -4.78 0.74
C GLY A 17 10.07 -5.74 1.46
N SER A 18 9.14 -5.26 2.27
CA SER A 18 8.23 -6.13 3.02
C SER A 18 7.09 -5.32 3.59
N PHE A 19 6.06 -6.02 4.09
CA PHE A 19 4.97 -5.35 4.81
C PHE A 19 5.46 -4.70 6.10
N ALA A 20 6.43 -5.32 6.78
CA ALA A 20 7.00 -4.73 7.98
C ALA A 20 7.72 -3.42 7.67
N ALA A 21 8.47 -3.39 6.56
CA ALA A 21 9.15 -2.18 6.13
C ALA A 21 8.14 -1.10 5.74
N LEU A 22 7.05 -1.49 5.09
CA LEU A 22 6.00 -0.55 4.73
C LEU A 22 5.37 0.07 5.98
N ALA A 23 5.06 -0.77 6.98
CA ALA A 23 4.50 -0.27 8.24
C ALA A 23 5.44 0.73 8.89
N ARG A 24 6.73 0.42 8.91
CA ARG A 24 7.72 1.30 9.51
C ARG A 24 7.80 2.63 8.76
N ALA A 25 7.77 2.57 7.44
CA ALA A 25 7.83 3.77 6.62
C ALA A 25 6.62 4.68 6.83
N LEU A 26 5.47 4.08 7.13
CA LEU A 26 4.23 4.83 7.36
C LEU A 26 4.03 5.24 8.81
N GLY A 27 4.85 4.71 9.73
CA GLY A 27 4.68 5.00 11.14
C GLY A 27 3.50 4.29 11.78
N VAL A 28 3.10 3.15 11.22
CA VAL A 28 2.01 2.34 11.77
C VAL A 28 2.54 0.98 12.16
N THR A 29 1.72 0.17 12.84
CA THR A 29 2.15 -1.16 13.25
C THR A 29 2.05 -2.13 12.08
N LYS A 30 2.88 -3.17 12.13
CA LYS A 30 2.82 -4.24 11.12
C LYS A 30 1.43 -4.88 11.10
N GLY A 31 0.82 -5.06 12.28
CA GLY A 31 -0.52 -5.63 12.36
C GLY A 31 -1.56 -4.79 11.64
N ALA A 32 -1.43 -3.46 11.68
CA ALA A 32 -2.35 -2.59 10.98
C ALA A 32 -2.26 -2.81 9.47
N VAL A 33 -1.03 -2.91 8.94
CA VAL A 33 -0.85 -3.14 7.50
C VAL A 33 -1.36 -4.52 7.11
N HIS A 34 -1.16 -5.52 7.95
CA HIS A 34 -1.64 -6.87 7.67
C HIS A 34 -3.15 -6.97 7.59
N GLN A 35 -3.87 -6.03 8.21
CA GLN A 35 -5.33 -6.02 8.14
C GLN A 35 -5.84 -5.40 6.85
N TRP A 36 -4.98 -4.71 6.11
CA TRP A 36 -5.40 -4.06 4.87
C TRP A 36 -5.58 -5.12 3.78
N THR A 37 -6.67 -5.03 3.03
CA THR A 37 -6.83 -5.81 1.80
C THR A 37 -6.40 -4.98 0.61
N ARG A 38 -6.38 -3.67 0.76
CA ARG A 38 -5.88 -2.71 -0.21
C ARG A 38 -5.42 -1.48 0.56
N VAL A 39 -4.71 -0.60 -0.12
CA VAL A 39 -4.26 0.65 0.50
C VAL A 39 -5.49 1.49 0.86
N PRO A 40 -5.67 1.86 2.13
CA PRO A 40 -6.82 2.70 2.51
C PRO A 40 -6.78 4.04 1.79
N ALA A 41 -7.96 4.57 1.44
CA ALA A 41 -8.06 5.81 0.70
C ALA A 41 -7.30 6.95 1.39
N GLU A 42 -7.42 7.04 2.71
CA GLU A 42 -6.78 8.12 3.46
C GLU A 42 -5.27 7.93 3.61
N ARG A 43 -4.74 6.78 3.20
CA ARG A 43 -3.31 6.49 3.28
C ARG A 43 -2.61 6.52 1.93
N VAL A 44 -3.35 6.70 0.84
CA VAL A 44 -2.79 6.58 -0.51
C VAL A 44 -1.63 7.54 -0.73
N LEU A 45 -1.81 8.81 -0.37
CA LEU A 45 -0.76 9.80 -0.59
C LEU A 45 0.46 9.54 0.27
N ALA A 46 0.25 9.08 1.51
CA ALA A 46 1.36 8.74 2.40
C ALA A 46 2.13 7.53 1.87
N VAL A 47 1.42 6.53 1.35
CA VAL A 47 2.06 5.34 0.79
C VAL A 47 2.83 5.72 -0.48
N GLU A 48 2.25 6.56 -1.32
CA GLU A 48 2.96 7.03 -2.51
C GLU A 48 4.27 7.73 -2.12
N ALA A 49 4.22 8.61 -1.12
CA ALA A 49 5.41 9.32 -0.68
C ALA A 49 6.45 8.38 -0.09
N ALA A 50 6.01 7.36 0.64
CA ALA A 50 6.92 6.44 1.32
C ALA A 50 7.54 5.42 0.37
N THR A 51 6.82 5.02 -0.69
CA THR A 51 7.25 3.91 -1.54
C THR A 51 7.70 4.35 -2.93
N GLY A 52 7.25 5.52 -3.38
CA GLY A 52 7.48 5.95 -4.76
C GLY A 52 6.53 5.33 -5.76
N VAL A 53 5.61 4.47 -5.32
CA VAL A 53 4.61 3.86 -6.20
C VAL A 53 3.52 4.89 -6.46
N PRO A 54 3.20 5.19 -7.74
CA PRO A 54 2.19 6.21 -8.04
C PRO A 54 0.83 5.86 -7.48
N ARG A 55 0.08 6.89 -7.07
CA ARG A 55 -1.26 6.70 -6.51
C ARG A 55 -2.18 5.97 -7.49
N GLN A 56 -1.99 6.16 -8.78
CA GLN A 56 -2.78 5.50 -9.80
C GLN A 56 -2.57 3.98 -9.80
N GLN A 57 -1.42 3.53 -9.35
CA GLN A 57 -1.16 2.10 -9.20
C GLN A 57 -1.59 1.58 -7.85
N LEU A 58 -1.61 2.45 -6.84
CA LEU A 58 -2.05 2.04 -5.50
C LEU A 58 -3.57 1.89 -5.43
N ARG A 59 -4.29 2.84 -5.97
CA ARG A 59 -5.76 2.83 -5.97
C ARG A 59 -6.28 3.35 -7.29
N PRO A 60 -6.26 2.51 -8.34
CA PRO A 60 -6.75 2.94 -9.66
C PRO A 60 -8.25 3.26 -9.67
N ASP A 61 -9.01 2.73 -8.72
CA ASP A 61 -10.42 3.05 -8.58
C ASP A 61 -10.65 4.49 -8.12
N LEU A 62 -9.68 5.05 -7.36
CA LEU A 62 -9.77 6.43 -6.84
C LEU A 62 -8.98 7.40 -7.71
N TYR A 63 -7.90 6.94 -8.32
CA TYR A 63 -7.01 7.76 -9.12
C TYR A 63 -6.81 7.08 -10.46
N PRO A 64 -7.78 7.21 -11.38
CA PRO A 64 -7.70 6.51 -12.66
C PRO A 64 -6.51 6.99 -13.50
N VAL A 65 -5.94 6.06 -14.25
CA VAL A 65 -4.92 6.37 -15.23
C VAL A 65 -5.62 6.81 -16.50
N GLU A 66 -5.21 7.93 -17.05
CA GLU A 66 -5.79 8.43 -18.29
C GLU A 66 -5.15 7.85 -19.51
#